data_aee7fefad962849a30dc7af075172c84
#
_entry.id   aee7fefad962849a30dc7af075172c84
#
_cell.length_a   1.000
_cell.length_b   1.000
_cell.length_c   1.000
_cell.angle_alpha   90.00
_cell.angle_beta   90.00
_cell.angle_gamma   90.00
#
_symmetry.space_group_name_H-M   'P 1'
#
loop_
_entity.id
_entity.type
_entity.pdbx_description
1 polymer ?
#
loop_
_entity_poly.entity_id
_entity_poly.type
_entity_poly.pdbx_seq_one_letter_code
_entity_poly.pdbx_strand_id
1 'polypeptide(L)'
;MVSSNPASIPAAPTREEVVPSRKRVKLPPWLEVAKPRLIPLLLATTLGGMALTEGWPLSSPRLACTLGGGALASAAAGVLNCLWEQDLDGRMARTSARALPSGRLSPTNAFIGAIACTLAAAMLLVSGVNCLAAGLSLLGLCSYVLLYTALLKPRTPQNIVIGGVAGAIPPLVGAAAATGHIGLGGW
;
A
#
# COMPACT_ATOMS: atom_id res chain seq x y z
N MET A 1 -27.96 -69.91 -11.03
CA MET A 1 -26.81 -69.17 -11.56
C MET A 1 -27.25 -67.77 -11.83
N VAL A 2 -26.98 -66.82 -10.90
CA VAL A 2 -27.25 -65.40 -11.08
C VAL A 2 -25.92 -64.72 -11.35
N SER A 3 -25.76 -64.23 -12.60
CA SER A 3 -24.59 -63.48 -13.05
C SER A 3 -24.70 -62.05 -12.53
N SER A 4 -23.87 -61.66 -11.57
CA SER A 4 -23.73 -60.29 -11.09
C SER A 4 -22.74 -59.56 -12.01
N ASN A 5 -23.27 -58.63 -12.81
CA ASN A 5 -22.53 -57.68 -13.59
C ASN A 5 -22.00 -56.54 -12.68
N PRO A 6 -20.68 -56.31 -12.57
CA PRO A 6 -20.17 -55.20 -11.79
C PRO A 6 -20.44 -53.88 -12.51
N ALA A 7 -21.18 -52.98 -11.88
CA ALA A 7 -21.47 -51.63 -12.37
C ALA A 7 -20.14 -50.88 -12.65
N SER A 8 -20.00 -50.42 -13.88
CA SER A 8 -18.92 -49.55 -14.33
C SER A 8 -19.01 -48.21 -13.60
N ILE A 9 -18.01 -47.93 -12.77
CA ILE A 9 -17.80 -46.61 -12.17
C ILE A 9 -17.52 -45.60 -13.29
N PRO A 10 -18.30 -44.53 -13.43
CA PRO A 10 -17.98 -43.50 -14.43
C PRO A 10 -16.65 -42.85 -14.08
N ALA A 11 -15.74 -42.81 -15.06
CA ALA A 11 -14.45 -42.13 -14.94
C ALA A 11 -14.67 -40.64 -14.61
N ALA A 12 -13.95 -40.16 -13.60
CA ALA A 12 -13.95 -38.75 -13.20
C ALA A 12 -13.57 -37.86 -14.41
N PRO A 13 -14.21 -36.71 -14.59
CA PRO A 13 -13.89 -35.82 -15.70
C PRO A 13 -12.50 -35.21 -15.53
N THR A 14 -11.55 -35.71 -16.30
CA THR A 14 -10.24 -35.10 -16.54
C THR A 14 -10.44 -33.95 -17.55
N ARG A 15 -10.86 -32.80 -17.07
CA ARG A 15 -10.66 -31.51 -17.72
C ARG A 15 -10.27 -30.52 -16.67
N GLU A 16 -8.97 -30.32 -16.50
CA GLU A 16 -8.47 -29.03 -16.05
C GLU A 16 -9.00 -27.99 -17.03
N GLU A 17 -10.09 -27.34 -16.66
CA GLU A 17 -10.49 -26.08 -17.30
C GLU A 17 -9.35 -25.11 -17.02
N VAL A 18 -8.47 -24.95 -18.01
CA VAL A 18 -7.51 -23.87 -18.08
C VAL A 18 -8.31 -22.58 -18.12
N VAL A 19 -8.57 -22.03 -16.93
CA VAL A 19 -9.16 -20.70 -16.79
C VAL A 19 -8.25 -19.74 -17.57
N PRO A 20 -8.74 -19.10 -18.65
CA PRO A 20 -7.91 -18.25 -19.48
C PRO A 20 -7.28 -17.18 -18.58
N SER A 21 -5.97 -17.20 -18.48
CA SER A 21 -5.18 -16.19 -17.76
C SER A 21 -5.56 -14.84 -18.34
N ARG A 22 -6.36 -14.04 -17.58
CA ARG A 22 -6.63 -12.65 -17.94
C ARG A 22 -5.28 -11.99 -18.19
N LYS A 23 -5.02 -11.52 -19.42
CA LYS A 23 -3.83 -10.75 -19.78
C LYS A 23 -3.73 -9.57 -18.83
N ARG A 24 -2.93 -9.70 -17.78
CA ARG A 24 -2.66 -8.59 -16.86
C ARG A 24 -1.88 -7.55 -17.65
N VAL A 25 -2.45 -6.37 -17.78
CA VAL A 25 -1.74 -5.20 -18.30
C VAL A 25 -0.48 -5.05 -17.43
N LYS A 26 0.69 -5.25 -18.03
CA LYS A 26 1.97 -5.09 -17.32
C LYS A 26 2.18 -3.61 -17.07
N LEU A 27 2.00 -3.18 -15.83
CA LEU A 27 2.37 -1.83 -15.42
C LEU A 27 3.89 -1.62 -15.53
N PRO A 28 4.35 -0.38 -15.76
CA PRO A 28 5.76 -0.05 -15.62
C PRO A 28 6.29 -0.52 -14.26
N PRO A 29 7.53 -1.03 -14.17
CA PRO A 29 8.08 -1.62 -12.94
C PRO A 29 7.94 -0.70 -11.71
N TRP A 30 8.19 0.57 -11.86
CA TRP A 30 8.04 1.59 -10.81
C TRP A 30 6.59 1.72 -10.31
N LEU A 31 5.65 1.73 -11.22
CA LEU A 31 4.24 1.86 -10.90
C LEU A 31 3.72 0.59 -10.21
N GLU A 32 4.25 -0.58 -10.59
CA GLU A 32 3.89 -1.85 -9.97
C GLU A 32 4.27 -1.90 -8.48
N VAL A 33 5.49 -1.49 -8.13
CA VAL A 33 5.98 -1.50 -6.74
C VAL A 33 5.38 -0.41 -5.86
N ALA A 34 5.00 0.73 -6.45
CA ALA A 34 4.31 1.82 -5.76
C ALA A 34 2.88 1.47 -5.32
N LYS A 35 2.32 0.33 -5.77
CA LYS A 35 0.96 -0.14 -5.44
C LYS A 35 -0.14 0.90 -5.74
N PRO A 36 -0.30 1.36 -6.98
CA PRO A 36 -1.16 2.49 -7.34
C PRO A 36 -2.63 2.31 -6.96
N ARG A 37 -3.08 1.09 -6.72
CA ARG A 37 -4.46 0.79 -6.31
C ARG A 37 -4.76 1.20 -4.85
N LEU A 38 -3.74 1.29 -4.01
CA LEU A 38 -3.90 1.67 -2.60
C LEU A 38 -3.86 3.18 -2.40
N ILE A 39 -3.11 3.90 -3.26
CA ILE A 39 -2.93 5.35 -3.15
C ILE A 39 -4.27 6.11 -3.15
N PRO A 40 -5.21 5.89 -4.10
CA PRO A 40 -6.49 6.59 -4.10
C PRO A 40 -7.31 6.36 -2.84
N LEU A 41 -7.26 5.14 -2.27
CA LEU A 41 -7.97 4.82 -1.03
C LEU A 41 -7.41 5.63 0.15
N LEU A 42 -6.08 5.69 0.30
CA LEU A 42 -5.43 6.45 1.35
C LEU A 42 -5.68 7.97 1.18
N LEU A 43 -5.65 8.48 -0.05
CA LEU A 43 -5.97 9.88 -0.32
C LEU A 43 -7.44 10.20 -0.04
N ALA A 44 -8.36 9.29 -0.33
CA ALA A 44 -9.78 9.46 0.00
C ALA A 44 -9.99 9.56 1.52
N THR A 45 -9.30 8.73 2.32
CA THR A 45 -9.37 8.84 3.79
C THR A 45 -8.70 10.11 4.33
N THR A 46 -7.62 10.57 3.69
CA THR A 46 -7.01 11.88 3.98
C THR A 46 -7.99 13.02 3.72
N LEU A 47 -8.67 13.00 2.57
CA LEU A 47 -9.72 13.97 2.23
C LEU A 47 -10.89 13.92 3.23
N GLY A 48 -11.30 12.72 3.63
CA GLY A 48 -12.32 12.54 4.67
C GLY A 48 -11.91 13.21 5.99
N GLY A 49 -10.68 13.00 6.44
CA GLY A 49 -10.13 13.64 7.62
C GLY A 49 -10.10 15.16 7.52
N MET A 50 -9.78 15.71 6.36
CA MET A 50 -9.86 17.16 6.10
C MET A 50 -11.29 17.69 6.19
N ALA A 51 -12.23 17.00 5.51
CA ALA A 51 -13.61 17.45 5.38
C ALA A 51 -14.38 17.43 6.72
N LEU A 52 -13.92 16.62 7.67
CA LEU A 52 -14.51 16.53 9.01
C LEU A 52 -13.99 17.61 9.98
N THR A 53 -13.10 18.47 9.54
CA THR A 53 -12.48 19.51 10.38
C THR A 53 -12.94 20.90 9.99
N GLU A 54 -12.86 21.85 10.93
CA GLU A 54 -13.24 23.25 10.73
C GLU A 54 -12.40 24.00 9.69
N GLY A 55 -11.22 23.45 9.35
CA GLY A 55 -10.32 24.02 8.33
C GLY A 55 -10.76 23.81 6.89
N TRP A 56 -11.87 23.13 6.63
CA TRP A 56 -12.38 22.89 5.29
C TRP A 56 -13.29 24.03 4.78
N PRO A 57 -13.24 24.43 3.49
CA PRO A 57 -12.34 23.92 2.43
C PRO A 57 -10.93 24.53 2.50
N LEU A 58 -9.93 23.71 2.17
CA LEU A 58 -8.55 24.17 2.03
C LEU A 58 -8.36 24.99 0.75
N SER A 59 -7.38 25.89 0.78
CA SER A 59 -6.88 26.51 -0.46
C SER A 59 -6.35 25.46 -1.42
N SER A 60 -6.54 25.67 -2.74
CA SER A 60 -6.11 24.71 -3.77
C SER A 60 -4.63 24.30 -3.67
N PRO A 61 -3.67 25.21 -3.40
CA PRO A 61 -2.26 24.83 -3.24
C PRO A 61 -2.04 23.90 -2.04
N ARG A 62 -2.64 24.20 -0.87
CA ARG A 62 -2.49 23.37 0.34
C ARG A 62 -3.10 21.98 0.13
N LEU A 63 -4.26 21.90 -0.52
CA LEU A 63 -4.89 20.64 -0.88
C LEU A 63 -3.98 19.82 -1.81
N ALA A 64 -3.45 20.43 -2.87
CA ALA A 64 -2.55 19.77 -3.81
C ALA A 64 -1.27 19.26 -3.13
N CYS A 65 -0.66 20.07 -2.24
CA CYS A 65 0.53 19.66 -1.47
C CYS A 65 0.22 18.50 -0.53
N THR A 66 -0.95 18.51 0.14
CA THR A 66 -1.33 17.42 1.03
C THR A 66 -1.55 16.12 0.28
N LEU A 67 -2.31 16.14 -0.82
CA LEU A 67 -2.57 14.95 -1.62
C LEU A 67 -1.32 14.47 -2.34
N GLY A 68 -0.51 15.39 -2.90
CA GLY A 68 0.75 15.05 -3.56
C GLY A 68 1.77 14.45 -2.60
N GLY A 69 1.95 15.07 -1.42
CA GLY A 69 2.82 14.55 -0.37
C GLY A 69 2.37 13.19 0.16
N GLY A 70 1.06 13.03 0.41
CA GLY A 70 0.46 11.76 0.81
C GLY A 70 0.64 10.66 -0.25
N ALA A 71 0.48 10.99 -1.53
CA ALA A 71 0.71 10.07 -2.64
C ALA A 71 2.17 9.60 -2.71
N LEU A 72 3.12 10.53 -2.60
CA LEU A 72 4.56 10.22 -2.60
C LEU A 72 4.96 9.36 -1.40
N ALA A 73 4.49 9.69 -0.19
CA ALA A 73 4.74 8.89 1.01
C ALA A 73 4.16 7.48 0.89
N SER A 74 2.94 7.35 0.37
CA SER A 74 2.29 6.06 0.14
C SER A 74 3.02 5.23 -0.92
N ALA A 75 3.50 5.85 -1.99
CA ALA A 75 4.31 5.21 -3.02
C ALA A 75 5.63 4.70 -2.44
N ALA A 76 6.34 5.53 -1.67
CA ALA A 76 7.58 5.16 -0.98
C ALA A 76 7.37 3.97 -0.05
N ALA A 77 6.31 4.01 0.77
CA ALA A 77 5.95 2.91 1.65
C ALA A 77 5.67 1.61 0.90
N GLY A 78 4.98 1.70 -0.25
CA GLY A 78 4.74 0.56 -1.15
C GLY A 78 6.03 -0.05 -1.68
N VAL A 79 6.97 0.79 -2.15
CA VAL A 79 8.26 0.36 -2.67
C VAL A 79 9.09 -0.31 -1.56
N LEU A 80 9.21 0.31 -0.39
CA LEU A 80 9.95 -0.24 0.76
C LEU A 80 9.39 -1.58 1.22
N ASN A 81 8.05 -1.70 1.25
CA ASN A 81 7.41 -2.98 1.55
C ASN A 81 7.77 -4.07 0.51
N CYS A 82 7.77 -3.73 -0.80
CA CYS A 82 8.16 -4.68 -1.84
C CYS A 82 9.64 -5.07 -1.74
N LEU A 83 10.53 -4.14 -1.35
CA LEU A 83 11.93 -4.42 -1.11
C LEU A 83 12.13 -5.38 0.06
N TRP A 84 11.40 -5.17 1.16
CA TRP A 84 11.48 -6.05 2.33
C TRP A 84 11.02 -7.48 2.03
N GLU A 85 9.99 -7.60 1.20
CA GLU A 85 9.36 -8.88 0.89
C GLU A 85 9.92 -9.57 -0.36
N GLN A 86 10.94 -9.01 -1.04
CA GLN A 86 11.37 -9.50 -2.36
C GLN A 86 11.79 -10.97 -2.37
N ASP A 87 12.48 -11.45 -1.32
CA ASP A 87 12.94 -12.84 -1.22
C ASP A 87 11.76 -13.80 -1.00
N LEU A 88 10.81 -13.39 -0.17
CA LEU A 88 9.59 -14.16 0.08
C LEU A 88 8.71 -14.20 -1.18
N ASP A 89 8.54 -13.05 -1.84
CA ASP A 89 7.81 -12.93 -3.10
C ASP A 89 8.42 -13.79 -4.21
N GLY A 90 9.74 -13.90 -4.24
CA GLY A 90 10.45 -14.73 -5.20
C GLY A 90 10.19 -16.25 -5.06
N ARG A 91 9.88 -16.69 -3.85
CA ARG A 91 9.58 -18.11 -3.54
C ARG A 91 8.12 -18.49 -3.83
N MET A 92 7.24 -17.53 -4.03
CA MET A 92 5.82 -17.78 -4.25
C MET A 92 5.45 -17.64 -5.72
N ALA A 93 4.85 -18.68 -6.33
CA ALA A 93 4.43 -18.69 -7.74
C ALA A 93 3.55 -17.50 -8.14
N ARG A 94 2.72 -16.99 -7.20
CA ARG A 94 1.81 -15.84 -7.45
C ARG A 94 2.55 -14.51 -7.56
N THR A 95 3.70 -14.36 -6.90
CA THR A 95 4.40 -13.08 -6.72
C THR A 95 5.80 -13.04 -7.33
N SER A 96 6.37 -14.18 -7.73
CA SER A 96 7.71 -14.29 -8.35
C SER A 96 7.85 -13.47 -9.64
N ALA A 97 6.74 -13.19 -10.33
CA ALA A 97 6.73 -12.37 -11.55
C ALA A 97 6.67 -10.84 -11.28
N ARG A 98 6.64 -10.40 -9.99
CA ARG A 98 6.67 -8.98 -9.63
C ARG A 98 7.98 -8.31 -10.06
N ALA A 99 7.97 -6.97 -10.16
CA ALA A 99 9.09 -6.21 -10.71
C ALA A 99 10.43 -6.43 -10.00
N LEU A 100 10.46 -6.54 -8.67
CA LEU A 100 11.68 -6.77 -7.90
C LEU A 100 12.16 -8.23 -7.97
N PRO A 101 11.34 -9.24 -7.61
CA PRO A 101 11.77 -10.64 -7.67
C PRO A 101 12.18 -11.10 -9.08
N SER A 102 11.53 -10.57 -10.12
CA SER A 102 11.85 -10.91 -11.53
C SER A 102 13.07 -10.16 -12.10
N GLY A 103 13.71 -9.28 -11.32
CA GLY A 103 14.86 -8.49 -11.78
C GLY A 103 14.52 -7.34 -12.75
N ARG A 104 13.23 -7.07 -13.03
CA ARG A 104 12.80 -5.95 -13.90
C ARG A 104 13.09 -4.57 -13.30
N LEU A 105 13.27 -4.51 -12.00
CA LEU A 105 13.67 -3.32 -11.25
C LEU A 105 14.79 -3.72 -10.29
N SER A 106 15.91 -3.01 -10.33
CA SER A 106 17.02 -3.20 -9.40
C SER A 106 16.62 -2.79 -7.97
N PRO A 107 16.92 -3.60 -6.94
CA PRO A 107 16.66 -3.25 -5.54
C PRO A 107 17.28 -1.92 -5.12
N THR A 108 18.52 -1.65 -5.58
CA THR A 108 19.23 -0.39 -5.30
C THR A 108 18.47 0.82 -5.86
N ASN A 109 18.03 0.74 -7.12
CA ASN A 109 17.28 1.81 -7.74
C ASN A 109 15.93 2.01 -7.04
N ALA A 110 15.24 0.91 -6.70
CA ALA A 110 14.00 0.96 -5.95
C ALA A 110 14.18 1.65 -4.59
N PHE A 111 15.25 1.33 -3.85
CA PHE A 111 15.57 1.95 -2.57
C PHE A 111 15.85 3.45 -2.72
N ILE A 112 16.70 3.84 -3.67
CA ILE A 112 16.98 5.26 -3.96
C ILE A 112 15.70 6.00 -4.32
N GLY A 113 14.86 5.42 -5.17
CA GLY A 113 13.56 6.01 -5.53
C GLY A 113 12.62 6.16 -4.33
N ALA A 114 12.57 5.19 -3.43
CA ALA A 114 11.77 5.27 -2.21
C ALA A 114 12.26 6.40 -1.29
N ILE A 115 13.57 6.54 -1.11
CA ILE A 115 14.15 7.65 -0.32
C ILE A 115 13.84 9.00 -0.98
N ALA A 116 14.03 9.12 -2.30
CA ALA A 116 13.72 10.34 -3.02
C ALA A 116 12.23 10.72 -2.88
N CYS A 117 11.31 9.77 -3.02
CA CYS A 117 9.88 10.01 -2.80
C CYS A 117 9.57 10.39 -1.35
N THR A 118 10.24 9.78 -0.35
CA THR A 118 10.06 10.13 1.07
C THR A 118 10.50 11.56 1.35
N LEU A 119 11.68 11.95 0.85
CA LEU A 119 12.20 13.31 1.01
C LEU A 119 11.32 14.34 0.29
N ALA A 120 10.90 14.05 -0.94
CA ALA A 120 9.99 14.90 -1.70
C ALA A 120 8.64 15.06 -0.99
N ALA A 121 8.08 13.98 -0.41
CA ALA A 121 6.87 14.03 0.38
C ALA A 121 7.03 14.93 1.61
N ALA A 122 8.12 14.75 2.37
CA ALA A 122 8.41 15.54 3.55
C ALA A 122 8.58 17.04 3.20
N MET A 123 9.37 17.35 2.17
CA MET A 123 9.58 18.72 1.70
C MET A 123 8.26 19.38 1.25
N LEU A 124 7.45 18.66 0.48
CA LEU A 124 6.18 19.18 -0.03
C LEU A 124 5.18 19.44 1.10
N LEU A 125 5.11 18.56 2.09
CA LEU A 125 4.23 18.71 3.25
C LEU A 125 4.73 19.80 4.22
N VAL A 126 6.03 19.90 4.49
CA VAL A 126 6.58 20.94 5.37
C VAL A 126 6.41 22.33 4.74
N SER A 127 6.75 22.49 3.46
CA SER A 127 6.71 23.80 2.80
C SER A 127 5.31 24.23 2.39
N GLY A 128 4.46 23.30 1.98
CA GLY A 128 3.14 23.61 1.41
C GLY A 128 1.97 23.43 2.38
N VAL A 129 2.21 22.80 3.54
CA VAL A 129 1.15 22.48 4.51
C VAL A 129 1.58 22.88 5.94
N ASN A 130 2.21 21.96 6.66
CA ASN A 130 2.79 22.19 8.00
C ASN A 130 3.65 20.98 8.42
N CYS A 131 4.49 21.20 9.47
CA CYS A 131 5.37 20.17 10.02
C CYS A 131 4.62 19.00 10.67
N LEU A 132 3.42 19.24 11.21
CA LEU A 132 2.63 18.18 11.85
C LEU A 132 2.12 17.18 10.84
N ALA A 133 1.56 17.63 9.71
CA ALA A 133 1.11 16.77 8.62
C ALA A 133 2.29 15.97 8.03
N ALA A 134 3.46 16.59 7.88
CA ALA A 134 4.67 15.92 7.43
C ALA A 134 5.12 14.84 8.42
N GLY A 135 5.19 15.16 9.71
CA GLY A 135 5.56 14.22 10.78
C GLY A 135 4.61 13.01 10.85
N LEU A 136 3.30 13.24 10.78
CA LEU A 136 2.30 12.18 10.74
C LEU A 136 2.42 11.30 9.49
N SER A 137 2.68 11.90 8.33
CA SER A 137 2.88 11.15 7.09
C SER A 137 4.11 10.24 7.17
N LEU A 138 5.23 10.74 7.72
CA LEU A 138 6.43 9.93 7.97
C LEU A 138 6.18 8.86 9.02
N LEU A 139 5.43 9.16 10.09
CA LEU A 139 5.03 8.18 11.09
C LEU A 139 4.21 7.06 10.46
N GLY A 140 3.28 7.39 9.56
CA GLY A 140 2.50 6.42 8.81
C GLY A 140 3.37 5.50 7.95
N LEU A 141 4.32 6.07 7.21
CA LEU A 141 5.28 5.34 6.41
C LEU A 141 6.12 4.39 7.28
N CYS A 142 6.71 4.90 8.36
CA CYS A 142 7.52 4.12 9.30
C CYS A 142 6.69 3.02 9.97
N SER A 143 5.48 3.31 10.43
CA SER A 143 4.59 2.32 11.04
C SER A 143 4.23 1.21 10.05
N TYR A 144 3.96 1.55 8.80
CA TYR A 144 3.65 0.55 7.79
C TYR A 144 4.87 -0.32 7.44
N VAL A 145 6.05 0.27 7.27
CA VAL A 145 7.24 -0.47 6.85
C VAL A 145 7.86 -1.22 8.03
N LEU A 146 8.12 -0.56 9.14
CA LEU A 146 8.85 -1.14 10.28
C LEU A 146 7.93 -1.98 11.17
N LEU A 147 6.80 -1.40 11.61
CA LEU A 147 5.92 -2.09 12.54
C LEU A 147 5.13 -3.20 11.84
N TYR A 148 4.39 -2.87 10.78
CA TYR A 148 3.55 -3.84 10.09
C TYR A 148 4.38 -4.83 9.28
N THR A 149 5.21 -4.37 8.33
CA THR A 149 5.89 -5.25 7.37
C THR A 149 7.04 -6.02 8.00
N ALA A 150 7.91 -5.35 8.77
CA ALA A 150 9.13 -5.97 9.30
C ALA A 150 8.88 -6.76 10.60
N LEU A 151 8.06 -6.23 11.51
CA LEU A 151 7.91 -6.82 12.85
C LEU A 151 6.69 -7.73 12.96
N LEU A 152 5.50 -7.26 12.58
CA LEU A 152 4.24 -7.96 12.87
C LEU A 152 3.94 -9.06 11.87
N LYS A 153 4.10 -8.81 10.59
CA LYS A 153 3.71 -9.75 9.53
C LYS A 153 4.38 -11.12 9.64
N PRO A 154 5.69 -11.24 9.97
CA PRO A 154 6.32 -12.55 10.13
C PRO A 154 6.08 -13.22 11.50
N ARG A 155 5.56 -12.49 12.51
CA ARG A 155 5.54 -12.97 13.91
C ARG A 155 4.16 -13.27 14.46
N THR A 156 3.10 -12.67 13.94
CA THR A 156 1.76 -12.83 14.54
C THR A 156 0.64 -12.77 13.51
N PRO A 157 -0.39 -13.62 13.64
CA PRO A 157 -1.60 -13.51 12.82
C PRO A 157 -2.41 -12.25 13.11
N GLN A 158 -2.18 -11.59 14.26
CA GLN A 158 -2.83 -10.32 14.63
C GLN A 158 -2.26 -9.10 13.90
N ASN A 159 -1.30 -9.30 12.98
CA ASN A 159 -0.68 -8.25 12.17
C ASN A 159 -1.72 -7.36 11.45
N ILE A 160 -2.87 -7.93 11.06
CA ILE A 160 -3.93 -7.19 10.36
C ILE A 160 -4.58 -6.17 11.31
N VAL A 161 -4.86 -6.56 12.54
CA VAL A 161 -5.51 -5.67 13.53
C VAL A 161 -4.58 -4.54 13.94
N ILE A 162 -3.34 -4.88 14.33
CA ILE A 162 -2.35 -3.89 14.75
C ILE A 162 -1.89 -3.04 13.55
N GLY A 163 -1.76 -3.65 12.35
CA GLY A 163 -1.46 -2.95 11.11
C GLY A 163 -2.53 -1.95 10.68
N GLY A 164 -3.77 -2.13 11.16
CA GLY A 164 -4.87 -1.17 10.99
C GLY A 164 -4.53 0.23 11.53
N VAL A 165 -3.66 0.33 12.55
CA VAL A 165 -3.17 1.62 13.09
C VAL A 165 -2.49 2.46 11.99
N ALA A 166 -1.67 1.84 11.14
CA ALA A 166 -1.06 2.54 10.02
C ALA A 166 -2.10 3.09 9.03
N GLY A 167 -3.23 2.39 8.87
CA GLY A 167 -4.36 2.83 8.05
C GLY A 167 -5.19 3.98 8.67
N ALA A 168 -5.09 4.20 9.98
CA ALA A 168 -5.73 5.30 10.67
C ALA A 168 -4.95 6.63 10.58
N ILE A 169 -3.69 6.60 10.18
CA ILE A 169 -2.84 7.80 10.09
C ILE A 169 -3.25 8.75 8.95
N PRO A 170 -3.63 8.30 7.73
CA PRO A 170 -4.01 9.22 6.65
C PRO A 170 -5.13 10.23 7.00
N PRO A 171 -6.24 9.85 7.66
CA PRO A 171 -7.22 10.84 8.11
C PRO A 171 -6.64 11.85 9.12
N LEU A 172 -5.71 11.44 10.00
CA LEU A 172 -5.02 12.36 10.92
C LEU A 172 -4.11 13.34 10.17
N VAL A 173 -3.43 12.88 9.10
CA VAL A 173 -2.68 13.77 8.20
C VAL A 173 -3.62 14.80 7.57
N GLY A 174 -4.80 14.39 7.14
CA GLY A 174 -5.82 15.27 6.60
C GLY A 174 -6.29 16.32 7.61
N ALA A 175 -6.64 15.90 8.82
CA ALA A 175 -7.05 16.80 9.90
C ALA A 175 -5.94 17.79 10.26
N ALA A 176 -4.70 17.31 10.43
CA ALA A 176 -3.54 18.15 10.71
C ALA A 176 -3.24 19.14 9.58
N ALA A 177 -3.45 18.73 8.31
CA ALA A 177 -3.29 19.61 7.18
C ALA A 177 -4.33 20.73 7.14
N ALA A 178 -5.56 20.46 7.60
CA ALA A 178 -6.63 21.44 7.62
C ALA A 178 -6.48 22.46 8.77
N THR A 179 -6.20 21.98 9.99
CA THR A 179 -6.26 22.79 11.21
C THR A 179 -4.90 23.19 11.77
N GLY A 180 -3.81 22.49 11.39
CA GLY A 180 -2.49 22.68 11.99
C GLY A 180 -2.31 22.01 13.36
N HIS A 181 -3.34 21.36 13.90
CA HIS A 181 -3.31 20.62 15.17
C HIS A 181 -4.19 19.37 15.10
N ILE A 182 -4.05 18.49 16.08
CA ILE A 182 -4.93 17.33 16.25
C ILE A 182 -5.91 17.66 17.37
N GLY A 183 -7.11 18.09 17.01
CA GLY A 183 -8.19 18.33 17.95
C GLY A 183 -8.97 17.07 18.33
N LEU A 184 -9.92 17.20 19.28
CA LEU A 184 -10.78 16.07 19.71
C LEU A 184 -11.57 15.42 18.56
N GLY A 185 -11.87 16.17 17.48
CA GLY A 185 -12.51 15.63 16.27
C GLY A 185 -11.57 14.87 15.33
N GLY A 186 -10.26 14.82 15.59
CA GLY A 186 -9.26 14.08 14.82
C GLY A 186 -9.00 12.64 15.33
N TRP A 187 -9.58 12.27 16.45
CA TRP A 187 -9.47 10.93 17.07
C TRP A 187 -10.77 10.08 16.84
#